data_dc1ea384d40dfe64f298e71024d03e66
#
_entry.id   dc1ea384d40dfe64f298e71024d03e66
#
_cell.length_a   1.000
_cell.length_b   1.000
_cell.length_c   1.000
_cell.angle_alpha   90.00
_cell.angle_beta   90.00
_cell.angle_gamma   90.00
#
_symmetry.space_group_name_H-M   'P 1'
#
loop_
_entity.id
_entity.type
_entity.pdbx_description
1 polymer ?
#
loop_
_entity_poly.entity_id
_entity_poly.type
_entity_poly.pdbx_seq_one_letter_code
_entity_poly.pdbx_strand_id
1 'polypeptide(L)'
;MKIRIGLLLAVLSQPLWAATPKPVTLLVDDVPVVQILQALVAQEDRNLVVSPDVSGSLSLNLTRVPWRQALQTVVNSAGLVLREEGCIFYVHTAAWQREQQTRKEQERAQRLLDAPLHSHSIPFAYADAAELQKAAEKLLSPKGSLSVDKRTNRFLVRDNQTVVDMLQRWAVQMDLPVEQVELAAQIVTISEKSLRELGVKWNLADATEASKVGQVTTLGADLSVASATTHAGFNIGRINGRMLDLELSALEQKQQVDIIASPRLLASHMQPASIKQGSEIPYQVSSGESGATSVEFKEAVLGMEVTPVVLPGGRVRLKLHISENMPGQVLQQADGETLAIDKQEIETQVEVKSGETLALGGIFSQKNKTGRDSVPVLGNIPWLGQLFRHDGKDNERRELVVFITPRLVSIQ
;
A
#
# COMPACT_ATOMS: atom_id res chain seq x y z
N MET A 1 -36.84 46.09 28.38
CA MET A 1 -37.52 46.45 29.64
C MET A 1 -37.95 45.15 30.32
N LYS A 2 -37.65 44.98 31.57
CA LYS A 2 -38.03 43.92 32.55
C LYS A 2 -36.90 42.89 32.76
N ILE A 3 -36.11 43.11 33.73
CA ILE A 3 -36.10 42.89 35.21
C ILE A 3 -35.58 41.47 35.51
N ARG A 4 -34.37 41.44 36.02
CA ARG A 4 -33.66 40.35 36.66
C ARG A 4 -34.20 40.15 38.06
N ILE A 5 -34.52 38.90 38.42
CA ILE A 5 -34.69 38.50 39.82
C ILE A 5 -33.58 37.44 40.06
N GLY A 6 -32.59 37.83 40.78
CA GLY A 6 -31.56 36.95 41.31
C GLY A 6 -32.10 36.25 42.56
N LEU A 7 -32.07 34.94 42.56
CA LEU A 7 -32.28 34.12 43.75
C LEU A 7 -30.93 33.67 44.27
N LEU A 8 -30.47 34.31 45.34
CA LEU A 8 -29.25 33.99 46.07
C LEU A 8 -29.56 32.74 46.93
N LEU A 9 -29.15 31.57 46.51
CA LEU A 9 -29.20 30.35 47.34
C LEU A 9 -27.89 30.31 48.17
N ALA A 10 -28.04 30.71 49.44
CA ALA A 10 -26.99 30.51 50.44
C ALA A 10 -26.95 29.01 50.80
N VAL A 11 -25.96 28.32 50.24
CA VAL A 11 -25.61 26.97 50.67
C VAL A 11 -24.87 27.08 52.00
N LEU A 12 -25.60 26.72 53.08
CA LEU A 12 -24.98 26.48 54.40
C LEU A 12 -24.03 25.26 54.26
N SER A 13 -22.74 25.51 54.12
CA SER A 13 -21.72 24.51 54.30
C SER A 13 -21.62 24.19 55.80
N GLN A 14 -22.30 23.10 56.18
CA GLN A 14 -22.02 22.47 57.46
C GLN A 14 -20.60 21.85 57.41
N PRO A 15 -19.72 22.13 58.39
CA PRO A 15 -18.46 21.41 58.48
C PRO A 15 -18.76 19.97 58.82
N LEU A 16 -18.44 19.02 57.91
CA LEU A 16 -18.32 17.62 58.24
C LEU A 16 -17.22 17.57 59.32
N TRP A 17 -17.60 17.31 60.54
CA TRP A 17 -16.68 16.91 61.57
C TRP A 17 -16.08 15.56 61.16
N ALA A 18 -14.95 15.57 60.50
CA ALA A 18 -14.06 14.42 60.36
C ALA A 18 -13.65 14.04 61.80
N ALA A 19 -14.18 12.94 62.26
CA ALA A 19 -13.73 12.35 63.54
C ALA A 19 -12.24 12.20 63.48
N THR A 20 -11.51 12.91 64.35
CA THR A 20 -10.06 12.81 64.42
C THR A 20 -9.69 11.37 64.78
N PRO A 21 -8.89 10.67 63.92
CA PRO A 21 -8.57 9.28 64.19
C PRO A 21 -7.81 9.20 65.51
N LYS A 22 -8.32 8.40 66.48
CA LYS A 22 -7.66 8.22 67.76
C LYS A 22 -6.25 7.66 67.53
N PRO A 23 -5.21 8.37 68.02
CA PRO A 23 -3.85 7.85 67.87
C PRO A 23 -3.62 6.64 68.75
N VAL A 24 -3.07 5.59 68.18
CA VAL A 24 -2.70 4.35 68.88
C VAL A 24 -1.21 4.34 69.16
N THR A 25 -0.85 3.95 70.37
CA THR A 25 0.52 3.63 70.76
C THR A 25 0.61 2.13 71.05
N LEU A 26 1.43 1.43 70.30
CA LEU A 26 1.59 -0.03 70.39
C LEU A 26 3.05 -0.34 70.49
N LEU A 27 3.44 -0.91 71.62
CA LEU A 27 4.80 -1.43 71.88
C LEU A 27 4.63 -2.93 72.13
N VAL A 28 5.05 -3.73 71.22
CA VAL A 28 4.93 -5.20 71.31
C VAL A 28 6.24 -5.85 70.87
N ASP A 29 6.64 -6.90 71.61
CA ASP A 29 7.81 -7.67 71.32
C ASP A 29 7.42 -9.15 71.30
N ASP A 30 7.65 -9.83 70.18
CA ASP A 30 7.34 -11.25 69.92
C ASP A 30 5.87 -11.66 70.28
N VAL A 31 4.91 -10.81 69.98
CA VAL A 31 3.47 -11.09 70.23
C VAL A 31 2.82 -11.69 69.01
N PRO A 32 1.95 -12.73 69.17
CA PRO A 32 1.19 -13.31 68.05
C PRO A 32 0.38 -12.26 67.29
N VAL A 33 0.48 -12.26 65.95
CA VAL A 33 -0.18 -11.26 65.07
C VAL A 33 -1.68 -11.21 65.31
N VAL A 34 -2.32 -12.34 65.57
CA VAL A 34 -3.76 -12.44 65.86
C VAL A 34 -4.16 -11.60 67.09
N GLN A 35 -3.35 -11.63 68.17
CA GLN A 35 -3.61 -10.86 69.39
C GLN A 35 -3.43 -9.36 69.17
N ILE A 36 -2.43 -8.96 68.37
CA ILE A 36 -2.20 -7.56 67.97
C ILE A 36 -3.40 -7.04 67.18
N LEU A 37 -3.89 -7.81 66.20
CA LEU A 37 -5.03 -7.43 65.38
C LEU A 37 -6.32 -7.35 66.20
N GLN A 38 -6.56 -8.29 67.13
CA GLN A 38 -7.69 -8.26 68.05
C GLN A 38 -7.67 -7.00 68.96
N ALA A 39 -6.51 -6.68 69.53
CA ALA A 39 -6.36 -5.49 70.35
C ALA A 39 -6.60 -4.19 69.58
N LEU A 40 -6.12 -4.11 68.35
CA LEU A 40 -6.34 -2.96 67.51
C LEU A 40 -7.82 -2.76 67.10
N VAL A 41 -8.49 -3.85 66.75
CA VAL A 41 -9.88 -3.79 66.28
C VAL A 41 -10.86 -3.54 67.44
N ALA A 42 -10.55 -4.04 68.67
CA ALA A 42 -11.35 -3.80 69.85
C ALA A 42 -11.38 -2.31 70.27
N GLN A 43 -10.41 -1.49 69.87
CA GLN A 43 -10.38 -0.06 70.19
C GLN A 43 -11.43 0.78 69.42
N GLU A 44 -11.93 0.27 68.30
CA GLU A 44 -12.90 0.99 67.44
C GLU A 44 -14.23 0.27 67.34
N ASP A 45 -14.56 -0.65 68.28
CA ASP A 45 -15.81 -1.42 68.31
C ASP A 45 -16.12 -2.12 66.97
N ARG A 46 -15.11 -2.62 66.29
CA ARG A 46 -15.25 -3.33 65.03
C ARG A 46 -15.10 -4.85 65.24
N ASN A 47 -15.62 -5.62 64.31
CA ASN A 47 -15.51 -7.07 64.34
C ASN A 47 -14.33 -7.53 63.48
N LEU A 48 -13.60 -8.56 63.97
CA LEU A 48 -12.49 -9.15 63.27
C LEU A 48 -12.70 -10.65 63.07
N VAL A 49 -12.52 -11.11 61.85
CA VAL A 49 -12.49 -12.50 61.48
C VAL A 49 -11.08 -12.82 60.95
N VAL A 50 -10.36 -13.68 61.63
CA VAL A 50 -9.02 -14.09 61.25
C VAL A 50 -9.07 -15.51 60.70
N SER A 51 -8.48 -15.74 59.55
CA SER A 51 -8.39 -17.07 58.95
C SER A 51 -7.45 -17.97 59.76
N PRO A 52 -7.72 -19.29 59.85
CA PRO A 52 -6.92 -20.24 60.68
C PRO A 52 -5.45 -20.35 60.25
N ASP A 53 -5.13 -19.99 59.04
CA ASP A 53 -3.80 -20.03 58.46
C ASP A 53 -2.93 -18.81 58.81
N VAL A 54 -3.49 -17.83 59.54
CA VAL A 54 -2.73 -16.70 60.06
C VAL A 54 -1.93 -17.10 61.26
N SER A 55 -0.63 -17.14 61.12
CA SER A 55 0.33 -17.49 62.16
C SER A 55 1.54 -16.57 62.14
N GLY A 56 2.33 -16.55 63.20
CA GLY A 56 3.53 -15.73 63.34
C GLY A 56 3.41 -14.70 64.45
N SER A 57 4.54 -14.17 64.89
CA SER A 57 4.68 -13.11 65.90
C SER A 57 5.36 -11.89 65.23
N LEU A 58 5.09 -10.72 65.80
CA LEU A 58 5.65 -9.45 65.35
C LEU A 58 6.17 -8.64 66.54
N SER A 59 7.31 -7.99 66.31
CA SER A 59 7.83 -6.98 67.22
C SER A 59 7.67 -5.61 66.53
N LEU A 60 6.88 -4.73 67.12
CA LEU A 60 6.54 -3.43 66.55
C LEU A 60 6.57 -2.33 67.62
N ASN A 61 7.11 -1.19 67.26
CA ASN A 61 7.06 0.03 68.08
C ASN A 61 6.37 1.15 67.26
N LEU A 62 5.10 1.36 67.54
CA LEU A 62 4.29 2.42 66.90
C LEU A 62 3.90 3.45 67.94
N THR A 63 4.25 4.73 67.77
CA THR A 63 3.96 5.80 68.72
C THR A 63 3.07 6.84 68.07
N ARG A 64 1.86 7.02 68.61
CA ARG A 64 0.87 8.03 68.11
C ARG A 64 0.53 7.91 66.66
N VAL A 65 0.36 6.71 66.16
CA VAL A 65 -0.05 6.44 64.75
C VAL A 65 -1.55 6.39 64.66
N PRO A 66 -2.19 6.94 63.61
CA PRO A 66 -3.62 6.77 63.35
C PRO A 66 -3.99 5.27 63.31
N TRP A 67 -5.11 4.91 63.95
CA TRP A 67 -5.52 3.51 64.10
C TRP A 67 -5.52 2.70 62.78
N ARG A 68 -6.07 3.27 61.71
CA ARG A 68 -6.15 2.60 60.39
C ARG A 68 -4.75 2.35 59.81
N GLN A 69 -3.85 3.28 60.00
CA GLN A 69 -2.46 3.14 59.54
C GLN A 69 -1.71 2.09 60.40
N ALA A 70 -1.95 2.03 61.71
CA ALA A 70 -1.39 1.01 62.56
C ALA A 70 -1.85 -0.39 62.17
N LEU A 71 -3.17 -0.55 61.92
CA LEU A 71 -3.75 -1.81 61.41
C LEU A 71 -3.13 -2.24 60.09
N GLN A 72 -3.00 -1.32 59.14
CA GLN A 72 -2.44 -1.59 57.82
C GLN A 72 -0.93 -1.96 57.92
N THR A 73 -0.20 -1.31 58.82
CA THR A 73 1.21 -1.61 59.06
C THR A 73 1.39 -3.02 59.60
N VAL A 74 0.57 -3.43 60.60
CA VAL A 74 0.60 -4.80 61.15
C VAL A 74 0.28 -5.84 60.08
N VAL A 75 -0.77 -5.60 59.30
CA VAL A 75 -1.19 -6.52 58.20
C VAL A 75 -0.09 -6.66 57.15
N ASN A 76 0.49 -5.54 56.71
CA ASN A 76 1.56 -5.54 55.72
C ASN A 76 2.84 -6.21 56.22
N SER A 77 3.25 -5.90 57.47
CA SER A 77 4.45 -6.50 58.09
C SER A 77 4.32 -8.00 58.29
N ALA A 78 3.10 -8.49 58.53
CA ALA A 78 2.81 -9.92 58.63
C ALA A 78 2.59 -10.63 57.29
N GLY A 79 2.63 -9.88 56.13
CA GLY A 79 2.34 -10.43 54.81
C GLY A 79 0.89 -10.88 54.65
N LEU A 80 -0.04 -10.26 55.38
CA LEU A 80 -1.45 -10.57 55.37
C LEU A 80 -2.22 -9.63 54.44
N VAL A 81 -3.44 -10.01 54.10
CA VAL A 81 -4.39 -9.21 53.30
C VAL A 81 -5.60 -8.87 54.17
N LEU A 82 -5.93 -7.58 54.21
CA LEU A 82 -7.09 -7.05 54.92
C LEU A 82 -8.22 -6.77 53.94
N ARG A 83 -9.38 -7.31 54.19
CA ARG A 83 -10.61 -7.03 53.47
C ARG A 83 -11.66 -6.44 54.42
N GLU A 84 -12.23 -5.30 54.10
CA GLU A 84 -13.26 -4.64 54.88
C GLU A 84 -14.62 -4.89 54.20
N GLU A 85 -15.55 -5.49 54.92
CA GLU A 85 -16.92 -5.66 54.49
C GLU A 85 -17.87 -5.10 55.61
N GLY A 86 -18.35 -3.90 55.38
CA GLY A 86 -19.20 -3.19 56.34
C GLY A 86 -18.46 -2.91 57.66
N CYS A 87 -18.91 -3.55 58.77
CA CYS A 87 -18.29 -3.42 60.08
C CYS A 87 -17.33 -4.57 60.45
N ILE A 88 -17.00 -5.45 59.49
CA ILE A 88 -16.19 -6.64 59.73
C ILE A 88 -14.91 -6.55 58.91
N PHE A 89 -13.78 -6.81 59.58
CA PHE A 89 -12.48 -6.96 58.96
C PHE A 89 -12.15 -8.44 58.83
N TYR A 90 -11.87 -8.86 57.58
CA TYR A 90 -11.37 -10.22 57.29
C TYR A 90 -9.89 -10.15 57.05
N VAL A 91 -9.12 -10.97 57.77
CA VAL A 91 -7.69 -11.06 57.60
C VAL A 91 -7.31 -12.49 57.22
N HIS A 92 -6.59 -12.62 56.14
CA HIS A 92 -6.13 -13.90 55.60
C HIS A 92 -4.75 -13.77 54.97
N THR A 93 -4.10 -14.91 54.72
CA THR A 93 -2.80 -14.92 54.03
C THR A 93 -2.97 -14.65 52.53
N ALA A 94 -1.93 -14.10 51.88
CA ALA A 94 -1.90 -13.95 50.45
C ALA A 94 -1.99 -15.31 49.72
N ALA A 95 -1.51 -16.38 50.34
CA ALA A 95 -1.62 -17.74 49.82
C ALA A 95 -3.08 -18.21 49.76
N TRP A 96 -3.83 -18.05 50.83
CA TRP A 96 -5.25 -18.38 50.89
C TRP A 96 -6.07 -17.59 49.81
N GLN A 97 -5.76 -16.32 49.64
CA GLN A 97 -6.43 -15.52 48.63
C GLN A 97 -6.21 -16.05 47.19
N ARG A 98 -4.96 -16.43 46.89
CA ARG A 98 -4.64 -17.05 45.58
C ARG A 98 -5.36 -18.38 45.40
N GLU A 99 -5.36 -19.21 46.44
CA GLU A 99 -6.03 -20.51 46.40
C GLU A 99 -7.56 -20.35 46.19
N GLN A 100 -8.19 -19.41 46.88
CA GLN A 100 -9.62 -19.10 46.65
C GLN A 100 -9.90 -18.59 45.26
N GLN A 101 -8.99 -17.79 44.71
CA GLN A 101 -9.12 -17.27 43.36
C GLN A 101 -8.97 -18.40 42.32
N THR A 102 -7.98 -19.25 42.49
CA THR A 102 -7.77 -20.44 41.63
C THR A 102 -8.96 -21.39 41.71
N ARG A 103 -9.50 -21.64 42.92
CA ARG A 103 -10.70 -22.48 43.11
C ARG A 103 -11.90 -21.89 42.38
N LYS A 104 -12.16 -20.59 42.53
CA LYS A 104 -13.26 -19.91 41.82
C LYS A 104 -13.11 -19.96 40.31
N GLU A 105 -11.89 -19.83 39.82
CA GLU A 105 -11.57 -19.98 38.39
C GLU A 105 -11.81 -21.41 37.90
N GLN A 106 -11.37 -22.40 38.66
CA GLN A 106 -11.64 -23.80 38.35
C GLN A 106 -13.11 -24.17 38.40
N GLU A 107 -13.86 -23.70 39.40
CA GLU A 107 -15.31 -23.90 39.47
C GLU A 107 -16.04 -23.20 38.31
N ARG A 108 -15.59 -22.01 37.93
CA ARG A 108 -16.14 -21.28 36.76
C ARG A 108 -15.85 -22.03 35.47
N ALA A 109 -14.63 -22.53 35.30
CA ALA A 109 -14.26 -23.35 34.15
C ALA A 109 -15.06 -24.64 34.09
N GLN A 110 -15.25 -25.33 35.25
CA GLN A 110 -16.05 -26.53 35.32
C GLN A 110 -17.52 -26.30 34.97
N ARG A 111 -18.13 -25.23 35.50
CA ARG A 111 -19.52 -24.84 35.16
C ARG A 111 -19.68 -24.55 33.67
N LEU A 112 -18.69 -23.92 33.03
CA LEU A 112 -18.69 -23.71 31.59
C LEU A 112 -18.60 -25.02 30.80
N LEU A 113 -17.83 -26.00 31.31
CA LEU A 113 -17.72 -27.33 30.69
C LEU A 113 -19.00 -28.16 30.84
N ASP A 114 -19.75 -27.99 31.93
CA ASP A 114 -20.98 -28.73 32.24
C ASP A 114 -22.24 -28.05 31.72
N ALA A 115 -22.12 -26.83 31.16
CA ALA A 115 -23.23 -26.10 30.58
C ALA A 115 -23.79 -26.84 29.36
N PRO A 116 -25.10 -26.86 29.15
CA PRO A 116 -25.72 -27.47 27.98
C PRO A 116 -25.26 -26.78 26.70
N LEU A 117 -24.96 -27.58 25.66
CA LEU A 117 -24.54 -27.08 24.36
C LEU A 117 -25.77 -26.74 23.51
N HIS A 118 -25.84 -25.53 23.01
CA HIS A 118 -26.86 -25.04 22.10
C HIS A 118 -26.29 -24.89 20.69
N SER A 119 -27.09 -25.23 19.69
CA SER A 119 -26.71 -25.04 18.28
C SER A 119 -27.36 -23.77 17.76
N HIS A 120 -26.52 -22.87 17.24
CA HIS A 120 -26.96 -21.60 16.65
C HIS A 120 -26.38 -21.40 15.27
N SER A 121 -27.16 -20.72 14.39
CA SER A 121 -26.72 -20.30 13.06
C SER A 121 -26.53 -18.79 13.02
N ILE A 122 -25.33 -18.31 12.70
CA ILE A 122 -24.99 -16.88 12.61
C ILE A 122 -24.76 -16.57 11.13
N PRO A 123 -25.65 -15.80 10.48
CA PRO A 123 -25.46 -15.39 9.08
C PRO A 123 -24.50 -14.21 8.98
N PHE A 124 -23.77 -14.12 7.88
CA PHE A 124 -22.97 -12.95 7.50
C PHE A 124 -23.53 -12.36 6.20
N ALA A 125 -23.65 -11.02 6.18
CA ALA A 125 -24.17 -10.27 5.04
C ALA A 125 -23.05 -9.75 4.14
N TYR A 126 -21.95 -9.31 4.71
CA TYR A 126 -20.85 -8.65 4.02
C TYR A 126 -19.52 -9.44 4.10
N ALA A 127 -19.22 -9.98 5.28
CA ALA A 127 -17.99 -10.70 5.52
C ALA A 127 -18.05 -12.16 5.02
N ASP A 128 -16.93 -12.72 4.57
CA ASP A 128 -16.84 -14.15 4.25
C ASP A 128 -16.64 -14.95 5.55
N ALA A 129 -17.62 -15.80 5.85
CA ALA A 129 -17.56 -16.70 7.00
C ALA A 129 -16.33 -17.62 6.98
N ALA A 130 -15.85 -18.05 5.80
CA ALA A 130 -14.69 -18.92 5.70
C ALA A 130 -13.39 -18.22 6.13
N GLU A 131 -13.24 -16.93 5.86
CA GLU A 131 -12.08 -16.15 6.28
C GLU A 131 -12.06 -15.93 7.80
N LEU A 132 -13.23 -15.74 8.40
CA LEU A 132 -13.39 -15.47 9.83
C LEU A 132 -13.35 -16.75 10.70
N GLN A 133 -13.44 -17.96 10.10
CA GLN A 133 -13.51 -19.22 10.80
C GLN A 133 -12.38 -19.39 11.83
N LYS A 134 -11.12 -19.23 11.41
CA LYS A 134 -9.94 -19.43 12.28
C LYS A 134 -9.90 -18.47 13.48
N ALA A 135 -10.45 -17.25 13.30
CA ALA A 135 -10.53 -16.28 14.39
C ALA A 135 -11.64 -16.67 15.38
N ALA A 136 -12.79 -17.09 14.86
CA ALA A 136 -13.93 -17.53 15.66
C ALA A 136 -13.66 -18.82 16.46
N GLU A 137 -12.92 -19.76 15.89
CA GLU A 137 -12.53 -21.02 16.58
C GLU A 137 -11.75 -20.78 17.88
N LYS A 138 -10.95 -19.70 17.94
CA LYS A 138 -10.21 -19.34 19.16
C LYS A 138 -11.10 -18.81 20.30
N LEU A 139 -12.33 -18.45 20.00
CA LEU A 139 -13.30 -17.93 20.97
C LEU A 139 -14.18 -19.03 21.54
N LEU A 140 -14.13 -20.24 21.01
CA LEU A 140 -14.94 -21.37 21.47
C LEU A 140 -14.47 -21.94 22.80
N SER A 141 -15.41 -22.56 23.51
CA SER A 141 -15.10 -23.37 24.68
C SER A 141 -14.39 -24.68 24.27
N PRO A 142 -13.74 -25.40 25.20
CA PRO A 142 -13.07 -26.69 24.91
C PRO A 142 -14.00 -27.77 24.36
N LYS A 143 -15.31 -27.68 24.63
CA LYS A 143 -16.35 -28.58 24.10
C LYS A 143 -17.12 -28.00 22.92
N GLY A 144 -16.81 -26.73 22.55
CA GLY A 144 -17.46 -26.04 21.45
C GLY A 144 -17.01 -26.54 20.08
N SER A 145 -17.89 -26.42 19.10
CA SER A 145 -17.58 -26.71 17.69
C SER A 145 -18.17 -25.65 16.78
N LEU A 146 -17.43 -25.33 15.73
CA LEU A 146 -17.84 -24.39 14.70
C LEU A 146 -17.64 -25.03 13.34
N SER A 147 -18.63 -24.91 12.47
CA SER A 147 -18.51 -25.25 11.06
C SER A 147 -19.06 -24.10 10.20
N VAL A 148 -18.54 -24.00 8.97
CA VAL A 148 -18.93 -22.97 8.01
C VAL A 148 -19.77 -23.58 6.91
N ASP A 149 -20.99 -23.07 6.72
CA ASP A 149 -21.74 -23.34 5.51
C ASP A 149 -21.40 -22.27 4.46
N LYS A 150 -20.50 -22.64 3.54
CA LYS A 150 -20.07 -21.76 2.44
C LYS A 150 -21.20 -21.41 1.48
N ARG A 151 -22.21 -22.25 1.34
CA ARG A 151 -23.32 -22.05 0.43
C ARG A 151 -24.25 -20.91 0.90
N THR A 152 -24.44 -20.79 2.20
CA THR A 152 -25.35 -19.78 2.80
C THR A 152 -24.59 -18.70 3.55
N ASN A 153 -23.25 -18.73 3.55
CA ASN A 153 -22.36 -17.78 4.25
C ASN A 153 -22.72 -17.65 5.73
N ARG A 154 -22.71 -18.78 6.47
CA ARG A 154 -23.12 -18.85 7.87
C ARG A 154 -22.15 -19.65 8.71
N PHE A 155 -22.03 -19.25 9.97
CA PHE A 155 -21.51 -20.11 11.02
C PHE A 155 -22.59 -21.03 11.58
N LEU A 156 -22.27 -22.29 11.74
CA LEU A 156 -23.01 -23.24 12.55
C LEU A 156 -22.19 -23.48 13.82
N VAL A 157 -22.60 -22.86 14.90
CA VAL A 157 -21.91 -22.89 16.19
C VAL A 157 -22.66 -23.80 17.14
N ARG A 158 -21.94 -24.69 17.84
CA ARG A 158 -22.47 -25.51 18.93
C ARG A 158 -21.60 -25.29 20.16
N ASP A 159 -22.11 -24.52 21.12
CA ASP A 159 -21.40 -24.17 22.34
C ASP A 159 -22.39 -23.80 23.44
N ASN A 160 -21.90 -23.44 24.64
CA ASN A 160 -22.74 -22.91 25.69
C ASN A 160 -23.30 -21.51 25.31
N GLN A 161 -24.44 -21.15 25.90
CA GLN A 161 -25.16 -19.91 25.55
C GLN A 161 -24.27 -18.66 25.69
N THR A 162 -23.42 -18.60 26.71
CA THR A 162 -22.54 -17.43 26.94
C THR A 162 -21.55 -17.21 25.80
N VAL A 163 -20.96 -18.29 25.26
CA VAL A 163 -20.02 -18.23 24.14
C VAL A 163 -20.76 -17.91 22.84
N VAL A 164 -21.95 -18.48 22.64
CA VAL A 164 -22.79 -18.19 21.49
C VAL A 164 -23.17 -16.70 21.44
N ASP A 165 -23.61 -16.11 22.56
CA ASP A 165 -23.95 -14.69 22.65
C ASP A 165 -22.72 -13.78 22.42
N MET A 166 -21.55 -14.23 22.88
CA MET A 166 -20.29 -13.53 22.63
C MET A 166 -19.92 -13.58 21.15
N LEU A 167 -20.02 -14.75 20.52
CA LEU A 167 -19.74 -14.92 19.09
C LEU A 167 -20.72 -14.14 18.20
N GLN A 168 -22.01 -14.07 18.57
CA GLN A 168 -22.99 -13.25 17.85
C GLN A 168 -22.61 -11.77 17.87
N ARG A 169 -22.25 -11.24 19.04
CA ARG A 169 -21.80 -9.85 19.17
C ARG A 169 -20.52 -9.58 18.40
N TRP A 170 -19.57 -10.50 18.44
CA TRP A 170 -18.34 -10.43 17.67
C TRP A 170 -18.61 -10.48 16.17
N ALA A 171 -19.49 -11.37 15.70
CA ALA A 171 -19.87 -11.48 14.30
C ALA A 171 -20.49 -10.18 13.77
N VAL A 172 -21.40 -9.56 14.51
CA VAL A 172 -22.00 -8.24 14.14
C VAL A 172 -20.94 -7.14 14.00
N GLN A 173 -19.89 -7.16 14.83
CA GLN A 173 -18.81 -6.19 14.75
C GLN A 173 -17.89 -6.43 13.53
N MET A 174 -17.78 -7.68 13.08
CA MET A 174 -16.95 -8.03 11.92
C MET A 174 -17.70 -7.94 10.58
N ASP A 175 -19.02 -8.06 10.61
CA ASP A 175 -19.89 -8.06 9.42
C ASP A 175 -20.25 -6.63 8.99
N LEU A 176 -19.22 -5.86 8.60
CA LEU A 176 -19.38 -4.50 8.12
C LEU A 176 -19.21 -4.43 6.61
N PRO A 177 -19.95 -3.57 5.90
CA PRO A 177 -19.77 -3.36 4.48
C PRO A 177 -18.37 -2.83 4.18
N VAL A 178 -17.73 -3.39 3.16
CA VAL A 178 -16.40 -2.99 2.73
C VAL A 178 -16.50 -1.82 1.77
N GLU A 179 -15.80 -0.74 2.07
CA GLU A 179 -15.76 0.44 1.21
C GLU A 179 -15.14 0.11 -0.16
N GLN A 180 -15.68 0.72 -1.21
CA GLN A 180 -15.18 0.58 -2.58
C GLN A 180 -14.55 1.88 -3.06
N VAL A 181 -13.54 1.73 -3.93
CA VAL A 181 -12.83 2.86 -4.52
C VAL A 181 -12.89 2.73 -6.03
N GLU A 182 -13.49 3.71 -6.69
CA GLU A 182 -13.35 3.92 -8.13
C GLU A 182 -12.00 4.58 -8.39
N LEU A 183 -11.25 4.02 -9.32
CA LEU A 183 -9.93 4.47 -9.70
C LEU A 183 -9.94 4.84 -11.18
N ALA A 184 -9.55 6.07 -11.48
CA ALA A 184 -9.33 6.54 -12.83
C ALA A 184 -7.87 6.97 -13.00
N ALA A 185 -7.13 6.30 -13.87
CA ALA A 185 -5.82 6.77 -14.27
C ALA A 185 -5.89 7.51 -15.61
N GLN A 186 -4.96 8.41 -15.84
CA GLN A 186 -4.72 9.06 -17.11
C GLN A 186 -3.24 8.96 -17.45
N ILE A 187 -2.95 8.33 -18.56
CA ILE A 187 -1.61 8.17 -19.10
C ILE A 187 -1.53 9.02 -20.34
N VAL A 188 -0.62 9.97 -20.35
CA VAL A 188 -0.40 10.88 -21.50
C VAL A 188 1.01 10.64 -22.01
N THR A 189 1.12 10.12 -23.22
CA THR A 189 2.38 9.87 -23.89
C THR A 189 2.46 10.77 -25.12
N ILE A 190 3.45 11.65 -25.19
CA ILE A 190 3.75 12.53 -26.30
C ILE A 190 5.07 12.08 -26.90
N SER A 191 5.05 11.75 -28.20
CA SER A 191 6.26 11.42 -28.96
C SER A 191 6.37 12.36 -30.14
N GLU A 192 7.48 13.08 -30.25
CA GLU A 192 7.80 13.98 -31.36
C GLU A 192 9.10 13.52 -31.99
N LYS A 193 9.07 13.25 -33.32
CA LYS A 193 10.23 12.93 -34.13
C LYS A 193 10.38 13.92 -35.23
N SER A 194 11.54 14.55 -35.33
CA SER A 194 11.87 15.54 -36.37
C SER A 194 13.15 15.12 -37.06
N LEU A 195 13.08 14.83 -38.33
CA LEU A 195 14.20 14.46 -39.18
C LEU A 195 14.40 15.55 -40.21
N ARG A 196 15.62 16.08 -40.31
CA ARG A 196 16.03 17.07 -41.31
C ARG A 196 17.35 16.65 -41.91
N GLU A 197 17.35 16.49 -43.21
CA GLU A 197 18.50 16.10 -43.98
C GLU A 197 18.72 17.04 -45.18
N LEU A 198 19.95 17.40 -45.43
CA LEU A 198 20.38 18.17 -46.58
C LEU A 198 21.57 17.50 -47.23
N GLY A 199 21.46 17.10 -48.45
CA GLY A 199 22.51 16.39 -49.20
C GLY A 199 22.76 16.98 -50.60
N VAL A 200 23.91 16.68 -51.12
CA VAL A 200 24.39 17.16 -52.42
C VAL A 200 25.00 15.98 -53.18
N LYS A 201 24.61 15.87 -54.47
CA LYS A 201 25.16 14.89 -55.38
C LYS A 201 25.85 15.61 -56.53
N TRP A 202 27.08 15.25 -56.74
CA TRP A 202 27.91 15.71 -57.85
C TRP A 202 28.06 14.60 -58.88
N ASN A 203 27.74 14.92 -60.14
CA ASN A 203 27.92 13.99 -61.23
C ASN A 203 28.71 14.67 -62.38
N LEU A 204 29.82 14.05 -62.76
CA LEU A 204 30.64 14.50 -63.89
C LEU A 204 30.48 13.46 -64.99
N ALA A 205 29.61 13.75 -65.95
CA ALA A 205 29.29 12.89 -67.09
C ALA A 205 30.05 13.30 -68.37
N ASP A 206 30.52 12.32 -69.14
CA ASP A 206 31.17 12.55 -70.44
C ASP A 206 30.11 12.92 -71.48
N ALA A 207 30.22 14.10 -72.07
CA ALA A 207 29.24 14.62 -73.03
C ALA A 207 29.23 13.91 -74.40
N THR A 208 30.18 12.99 -74.64
CA THR A 208 30.38 12.38 -75.94
C THR A 208 29.89 10.92 -76.07
N GLU A 209 29.44 10.28 -75.01
CA GLU A 209 29.08 8.86 -75.08
C GLU A 209 27.64 8.54 -74.54
N ALA A 210 26.66 9.27 -75.03
CA ALA A 210 25.22 8.91 -74.80
C ALA A 210 24.79 7.64 -75.55
N SER A 211 25.68 6.87 -76.17
CA SER A 211 25.35 5.79 -77.10
C SER A 211 26.05 4.44 -76.88
N LYS A 212 26.78 4.22 -75.79
CA LYS A 212 27.30 2.88 -75.51
C LYS A 212 26.98 2.43 -74.08
N VAL A 213 26.08 1.47 -74.05
CA VAL A 213 25.77 0.67 -72.85
C VAL A 213 27.06 -0.04 -72.38
N GLY A 214 27.56 0.33 -71.19
CA GLY A 214 28.43 -0.54 -70.41
C GLY A 214 29.81 -0.02 -70.02
N GLN A 215 30.03 1.10 -69.47
CA GLN A 215 31.12 1.54 -68.53
C GLN A 215 31.22 3.07 -68.54
N VAL A 216 30.35 3.69 -67.86
CA VAL A 216 30.51 5.14 -67.54
C VAL A 216 31.37 5.17 -66.26
N THR A 217 32.64 5.53 -66.40
CA THR A 217 33.47 5.92 -65.26
C THR A 217 33.03 7.30 -64.82
N THR A 218 31.94 7.38 -64.08
CA THR A 218 31.48 8.60 -63.46
C THR A 218 32.29 8.86 -62.22
N LEU A 219 33.12 9.87 -62.26
CA LEU A 219 33.73 10.44 -61.05
C LEU A 219 32.66 11.35 -60.44
N GLY A 220 32.02 10.88 -59.34
CA GLY A 220 31.03 11.65 -58.65
C GLY A 220 31.05 11.38 -57.14
N ALA A 221 30.64 12.33 -56.37
CA ALA A 221 30.37 12.15 -54.93
C ALA A 221 28.85 12.16 -54.71
N ASP A 222 28.32 11.05 -54.24
CA ASP A 222 26.88 10.94 -53.93
C ASP A 222 26.70 11.09 -52.39
N LEU A 223 26.31 12.29 -52.00
CA LEU A 223 25.95 12.70 -50.67
C LEU A 223 24.46 13.08 -50.60
N SER A 224 23.67 12.50 -51.51
CA SER A 224 22.24 12.78 -51.60
C SER A 224 21.45 12.16 -50.45
N VAL A 225 20.27 12.72 -50.13
CA VAL A 225 19.33 12.17 -49.18
C VAL A 225 18.55 11.03 -49.84
N ALA A 226 18.53 9.84 -49.25
CA ALA A 226 17.94 8.65 -49.86
C ALA A 226 16.42 8.77 -50.10
N SER A 227 15.69 9.58 -49.28
CA SER A 227 14.23 9.75 -49.35
C SER A 227 13.86 11.23 -49.47
N ALA A 228 14.61 11.99 -50.23
CA ALA A 228 14.39 13.43 -50.35
C ALA A 228 13.00 13.77 -50.91
N THR A 229 12.36 14.75 -50.32
CA THR A 229 11.06 15.29 -50.78
C THR A 229 11.24 16.36 -51.85
N THR A 230 12.43 16.94 -51.94
CA THR A 230 12.75 18.00 -52.90
C THR A 230 14.12 17.75 -53.50
N HIS A 231 14.16 17.80 -54.82
CA HIS A 231 15.39 17.72 -55.61
C HIS A 231 15.48 18.96 -56.52
N ALA A 232 16.66 19.58 -56.57
CA ALA A 232 16.96 20.66 -57.48
C ALA A 232 18.25 20.35 -58.21
N GLY A 233 18.18 20.10 -59.50
CA GLY A 233 19.31 19.85 -60.36
C GLY A 233 19.77 21.12 -61.05
N PHE A 234 21.10 21.38 -61.04
CA PHE A 234 21.72 22.51 -61.70
C PHE A 234 22.85 22.03 -62.57
N ASN A 235 22.82 22.43 -63.84
CA ASN A 235 23.96 22.22 -64.72
C ASN A 235 24.92 23.43 -64.61
N ILE A 236 26.09 23.17 -64.04
CA ILE A 236 27.07 24.23 -63.68
C ILE A 236 27.97 24.58 -64.85
N GLY A 237 28.13 23.69 -65.83
CA GLY A 237 28.98 23.95 -66.97
C GLY A 237 29.81 22.73 -67.47
N ARG A 238 30.77 22.95 -68.38
CA ARG A 238 31.64 21.91 -68.89
C ARG A 238 33.08 22.07 -68.42
N ILE A 239 33.63 21.01 -67.84
CA ILE A 239 35.05 20.95 -67.46
C ILE A 239 35.72 19.85 -68.29
N ASN A 240 36.70 20.20 -69.12
CA ASN A 240 37.44 19.25 -70.00
C ASN A 240 36.51 18.37 -70.87
N GLY A 241 35.45 18.96 -71.42
CA GLY A 241 34.51 18.23 -72.28
C GLY A 241 33.43 17.45 -71.55
N ARG A 242 33.50 17.37 -70.23
CA ARG A 242 32.49 16.69 -69.34
C ARG A 242 31.50 17.68 -68.74
N MET A 243 30.27 17.26 -68.65
CA MET A 243 29.20 18.05 -68.07
C MET A 243 29.19 17.83 -66.56
N LEU A 244 29.17 18.93 -65.82
CA LEU A 244 29.14 18.92 -64.35
C LEU A 244 27.70 19.24 -63.92
N ASP A 245 27.06 18.24 -63.34
CA ASP A 245 25.71 18.37 -62.75
C ASP A 245 25.78 18.37 -61.23
N LEU A 246 25.05 19.28 -60.62
CA LEU A 246 24.85 19.42 -59.20
C LEU A 246 23.39 19.15 -58.90
N GLU A 247 23.14 18.15 -58.07
CA GLU A 247 21.81 17.88 -57.54
C GLU A 247 21.78 18.17 -56.04
N LEU A 248 20.86 19.04 -55.61
CA LEU A 248 20.57 19.33 -54.23
C LEU A 248 19.34 18.55 -53.83
N SER A 249 19.45 17.81 -52.73
CA SER A 249 18.36 17.05 -52.17
C SER A 249 18.09 17.46 -50.70
N ALA A 250 16.83 17.61 -50.35
CA ALA A 250 16.42 18.00 -49.01
C ALA A 250 15.21 17.18 -48.53
N LEU A 251 15.24 16.81 -47.28
CA LEU A 251 14.13 16.18 -46.60
C LEU A 251 13.89 16.89 -45.27
N GLU A 252 12.65 17.29 -45.03
CA GLU A 252 12.19 17.66 -43.69
C GLU A 252 10.91 16.86 -43.36
N GLN A 253 10.95 16.08 -42.33
CA GLN A 253 9.86 15.27 -41.85
C GLN A 253 9.62 15.53 -40.37
N LYS A 254 8.38 15.84 -40.01
CA LYS A 254 7.95 15.95 -38.61
C LYS A 254 6.83 14.96 -38.38
N GLN A 255 6.96 14.21 -37.33
CA GLN A 255 5.95 13.26 -36.88
C GLN A 255 5.69 13.47 -35.39
N GLN A 256 4.44 13.71 -35.07
CA GLN A 256 3.98 13.84 -33.69
C GLN A 256 2.90 12.79 -33.43
N VAL A 257 3.01 12.11 -32.29
CA VAL A 257 2.04 11.12 -31.86
C VAL A 257 1.68 11.43 -30.42
N ASP A 258 0.41 11.68 -30.17
CA ASP A 258 -0.14 11.91 -28.85
C ASP A 258 -1.06 10.73 -28.49
N ILE A 259 -0.76 10.03 -27.40
CA ILE A 259 -1.54 8.90 -26.91
C ILE A 259 -2.10 9.27 -25.56
N ILE A 260 -3.41 9.19 -25.40
CA ILE A 260 -4.09 9.40 -24.13
C ILE A 260 -4.86 8.13 -23.80
N ALA A 261 -4.45 7.45 -22.73
CA ALA A 261 -5.13 6.27 -22.24
C ALA A 261 -5.74 6.56 -20.86
N SER A 262 -6.98 6.13 -20.65
CA SER A 262 -7.71 6.41 -19.42
C SER A 262 -8.38 5.14 -18.88
N PRO A 263 -7.60 4.19 -18.30
CA PRO A 263 -8.17 3.00 -17.67
C PRO A 263 -8.94 3.39 -16.42
N ARG A 264 -10.07 2.73 -16.18
CA ARG A 264 -10.90 2.90 -14.98
C ARG A 264 -11.30 1.56 -14.44
N LEU A 265 -11.30 1.43 -13.12
CA LEU A 265 -11.77 0.22 -12.45
C LEU A 265 -12.30 0.53 -11.05
N LEU A 266 -13.13 -0.37 -10.54
CA LEU A 266 -13.65 -0.34 -9.18
C LEU A 266 -12.97 -1.46 -8.39
N ALA A 267 -12.44 -1.14 -7.22
CA ALA A 267 -11.78 -2.10 -6.33
C ALA A 267 -12.31 -1.97 -4.90
N SER A 268 -12.46 -3.09 -4.22
CA SER A 268 -12.81 -3.11 -2.80
C SER A 268 -11.59 -2.84 -1.91
N HIS A 269 -11.84 -2.33 -0.72
CA HIS A 269 -10.80 -2.09 0.28
C HIS A 269 -9.94 -3.33 0.50
N MET A 270 -8.60 -3.17 0.40
CA MET A 270 -7.58 -4.21 0.55
C MET A 270 -7.64 -5.38 -0.47
N GLN A 271 -8.48 -5.30 -1.50
CA GLN A 271 -8.54 -6.31 -2.54
C GLN A 271 -7.83 -5.83 -3.81
N PRO A 272 -6.94 -6.64 -4.41
CA PRO A 272 -6.33 -6.30 -5.68
C PRO A 272 -7.34 -6.37 -6.81
N ALA A 273 -7.28 -5.40 -7.71
CA ALA A 273 -8.07 -5.36 -8.93
C ALA A 273 -7.17 -5.01 -10.10
N SER A 274 -7.43 -5.58 -11.26
CA SER A 274 -6.66 -5.33 -12.47
C SER A 274 -7.54 -5.16 -13.70
N ILE A 275 -7.08 -4.33 -14.62
CA ILE A 275 -7.64 -4.17 -15.95
C ILE A 275 -6.51 -4.22 -16.96
N LYS A 276 -6.67 -5.00 -18.03
CA LYS A 276 -5.70 -5.12 -19.11
C LYS A 276 -6.43 -5.02 -20.44
N GLN A 277 -5.81 -4.31 -21.42
CA GLN A 277 -6.30 -4.18 -22.79
C GLN A 277 -5.10 -4.19 -23.75
N GLY A 278 -5.16 -5.01 -24.78
CA GLY A 278 -4.08 -5.08 -25.77
C GLY A 278 -4.15 -6.36 -26.60
N SER A 279 -3.01 -6.77 -27.13
CA SER A 279 -2.83 -7.97 -27.95
C SER A 279 -1.63 -8.77 -27.47
N GLU A 280 -1.65 -10.06 -27.76
CA GLU A 280 -0.51 -10.94 -27.58
C GLU A 280 0.22 -11.12 -28.90
N ILE A 281 1.55 -11.01 -28.87
CA ILE A 281 2.41 -11.12 -30.04
C ILE A 281 3.10 -12.49 -29.97
N PRO A 282 2.92 -13.35 -31.00
CA PRO A 282 3.61 -14.61 -31.08
C PRO A 282 5.07 -14.46 -31.45
N TYR A 283 5.98 -15.08 -30.70
CA TYR A 283 7.40 -15.20 -31.00
C TYR A 283 7.77 -16.63 -31.25
N GLN A 284 8.49 -16.88 -32.32
CA GLN A 284 9.08 -18.19 -32.57
C GLN A 284 10.39 -18.34 -31.80
N VAL A 285 10.43 -19.31 -30.91
CA VAL A 285 11.64 -19.65 -30.16
C VAL A 285 12.16 -20.99 -30.69
N SER A 286 13.36 -20.97 -31.27
CA SER A 286 14.05 -22.19 -31.69
C SER A 286 14.68 -22.85 -30.46
N SER A 287 14.20 -24.05 -30.09
CA SER A 287 14.77 -24.81 -28.99
C SER A 287 15.78 -25.84 -29.49
N GLY A 288 17.08 -25.45 -29.42
CA GLY A 288 18.22 -26.36 -29.48
C GLY A 288 18.46 -27.13 -30.78
N GLU A 289 19.40 -28.04 -30.74
CA GLU A 289 19.96 -28.87 -31.85
C GLU A 289 18.94 -29.71 -32.64
N SER A 290 17.69 -29.83 -32.20
CA SER A 290 16.66 -30.65 -32.86
C SER A 290 15.76 -29.88 -33.83
N GLY A 291 15.93 -28.56 -34.01
CA GLY A 291 15.18 -27.74 -34.97
C GLY A 291 13.65 -27.62 -34.64
N ALA A 292 13.22 -28.00 -33.45
CA ALA A 292 11.84 -27.80 -33.01
C ALA A 292 11.59 -26.33 -32.67
N THR A 293 10.67 -25.70 -33.35
CA THR A 293 10.19 -24.33 -33.07
C THR A 293 9.00 -24.39 -32.13
N SER A 294 9.08 -23.66 -31.00
CA SER A 294 7.93 -23.37 -30.14
C SER A 294 7.50 -21.92 -30.32
N VAL A 295 6.21 -21.67 -30.15
CA VAL A 295 5.66 -20.30 -30.19
C VAL A 295 5.43 -19.85 -28.75
N GLU A 296 6.06 -18.77 -28.37
CA GLU A 296 5.86 -18.07 -27.09
C GLU A 296 5.09 -16.79 -27.34
N PHE A 297 4.09 -16.50 -26.51
CA PHE A 297 3.31 -15.27 -26.61
C PHE A 297 3.85 -14.22 -25.64
N LYS A 298 3.99 -12.98 -26.10
CA LYS A 298 4.35 -11.83 -25.28
C LYS A 298 3.23 -10.80 -25.28
N GLU A 299 2.82 -10.36 -24.10
CA GLU A 299 1.75 -9.38 -23.94
C GLU A 299 2.23 -7.98 -24.36
N ALA A 300 1.52 -7.37 -25.31
CA ALA A 300 1.62 -5.96 -25.67
C ALA A 300 0.33 -5.28 -25.21
N VAL A 301 0.26 -4.91 -23.93
CA VAL A 301 -0.97 -4.49 -23.26
C VAL A 301 -0.76 -3.22 -22.45
N LEU A 302 -1.81 -2.39 -22.43
CA LEU A 302 -2.05 -1.40 -21.39
C LEU A 302 -2.66 -2.12 -20.18
N GLY A 303 -1.99 -2.06 -19.05
CA GLY A 303 -2.40 -2.70 -17.81
C GLY A 303 -2.41 -1.73 -16.63
N MET A 304 -3.39 -1.86 -15.75
CA MET A 304 -3.40 -1.21 -14.45
C MET A 304 -3.80 -2.24 -13.40
N GLU A 305 -2.94 -2.44 -12.42
CA GLU A 305 -3.20 -3.24 -11.23
C GLU A 305 -3.12 -2.34 -10.00
N VAL A 306 -4.09 -2.46 -9.11
CA VAL A 306 -4.18 -1.60 -7.94
C VAL A 306 -4.74 -2.34 -6.73
N THR A 307 -4.19 -2.03 -5.57
CA THR A 307 -4.73 -2.44 -4.26
C THR A 307 -4.98 -1.19 -3.43
N PRO A 308 -6.26 -0.77 -3.27
CA PRO A 308 -6.59 0.40 -2.48
C PRO A 308 -6.74 0.05 -1.00
N VAL A 309 -6.28 0.96 -0.12
CA VAL A 309 -6.52 0.91 1.32
C VAL A 309 -7.18 2.22 1.73
N VAL A 310 -8.44 2.15 2.14
CA VAL A 310 -9.17 3.33 2.62
C VAL A 310 -8.71 3.67 4.03
N LEU A 311 -8.37 4.94 4.24
CA LEU A 311 -7.87 5.49 5.50
C LEU A 311 -8.90 6.47 6.10
N PRO A 312 -8.87 6.67 7.43
CA PRO A 312 -9.72 7.66 8.07
C PRO A 312 -9.56 9.07 7.46
N GLY A 313 -10.68 9.80 7.35
CA GLY A 313 -10.70 11.15 6.79
C GLY A 313 -10.78 11.21 5.26
N GLY A 314 -11.27 10.16 4.60
CA GLY A 314 -11.52 10.14 3.16
C GLY A 314 -10.24 10.08 2.31
N ARG A 315 -9.14 9.61 2.88
CA ARG A 315 -7.88 9.36 2.17
C ARG A 315 -7.81 7.92 1.70
N VAL A 316 -7.16 7.71 0.57
CA VAL A 316 -6.96 6.39 0.00
C VAL A 316 -5.47 6.20 -0.25
N ARG A 317 -4.91 5.13 0.31
CA ARG A 317 -3.57 4.67 -0.02
C ARG A 317 -3.68 3.65 -1.14
N LEU A 318 -2.91 3.86 -2.19
CA LEU A 318 -2.94 3.05 -3.40
C LEU A 318 -1.57 2.41 -3.60
N LYS A 319 -1.53 1.08 -3.71
CA LYS A 319 -0.41 0.39 -4.31
C LYS A 319 -0.75 0.14 -5.77
N LEU A 320 0.04 0.71 -6.68
CA LEU A 320 -0.24 0.80 -8.10
C LEU A 320 0.87 0.15 -8.91
N HIS A 321 0.47 -0.60 -9.91
CA HIS A 321 1.32 -1.04 -11.00
C HIS A 321 0.63 -0.71 -12.32
N ILE A 322 1.21 0.18 -13.10
CA ILE A 322 0.69 0.62 -14.40
C ILE A 322 1.74 0.29 -15.44
N SER A 323 1.33 -0.42 -16.49
CA SER A 323 2.20 -0.79 -17.61
C SER A 323 1.53 -0.42 -18.92
N GLU A 324 2.29 0.22 -19.82
CA GLU A 324 1.94 0.49 -21.19
C GLU A 324 2.97 -0.18 -22.10
N ASN A 325 2.61 -1.34 -22.65
CA ASN A 325 3.45 -2.09 -23.57
C ASN A 325 2.87 -1.98 -24.97
N MET A 326 3.61 -1.35 -25.87
CA MET A 326 3.17 -1.13 -27.26
C MET A 326 4.04 -1.93 -28.24
N PRO A 327 3.45 -2.37 -29.37
CA PRO A 327 4.25 -2.91 -30.47
C PRO A 327 5.22 -1.85 -30.97
N GLY A 328 6.50 -2.16 -30.95
CA GLY A 328 7.58 -1.29 -31.41
C GLY A 328 7.98 -1.59 -32.86
N GLN A 329 9.25 -1.38 -33.20
CA GLN A 329 9.77 -1.57 -34.55
C GLN A 329 9.96 -3.06 -34.88
N VAL A 330 9.74 -3.41 -36.15
CA VAL A 330 10.09 -4.72 -36.66
C VAL A 330 11.62 -4.83 -36.79
N LEU A 331 12.18 -5.80 -36.11
CA LEU A 331 13.59 -6.13 -36.16
C LEU A 331 13.80 -7.31 -37.12
N GLN A 332 14.60 -7.12 -38.15
CA GLN A 332 15.00 -8.22 -39.04
C GLN A 332 16.13 -9.02 -38.40
N GLN A 333 15.90 -10.29 -38.16
CA GLN A 333 16.89 -11.26 -37.69
C GLN A 333 17.17 -12.29 -38.78
N ALA A 334 18.25 -13.05 -38.62
CA ALA A 334 18.66 -14.08 -39.61
C ALA A 334 17.57 -15.16 -39.81
N ASP A 335 16.69 -15.39 -38.82
CA ASP A 335 15.66 -16.41 -38.83
C ASP A 335 14.23 -15.85 -39.06
N GLY A 336 14.08 -14.54 -39.37
CA GLY A 336 12.80 -13.93 -39.65
C GLY A 336 12.63 -12.51 -39.09
N GLU A 337 11.41 -11.98 -39.22
CA GLU A 337 11.03 -10.69 -38.68
C GLU A 337 10.50 -10.84 -37.27
N THR A 338 11.04 -10.06 -36.33
CA THR A 338 10.61 -10.03 -34.92
C THR A 338 10.16 -8.63 -34.56
N LEU A 339 9.00 -8.51 -33.89
CA LEU A 339 8.48 -7.23 -33.44
C LEU A 339 9.04 -6.90 -32.05
N ALA A 340 9.67 -5.73 -31.90
CA ALA A 340 10.06 -5.23 -30.59
C ALA A 340 8.82 -4.82 -29.77
N ILE A 341 8.90 -4.86 -28.45
CA ILE A 341 7.87 -4.32 -27.56
C ILE A 341 8.49 -3.15 -26.81
N ASP A 342 7.92 -1.96 -27.03
CA ASP A 342 8.24 -0.75 -26.25
C ASP A 342 7.52 -0.85 -24.91
N LYS A 343 8.28 -0.89 -23.81
CA LYS A 343 7.78 -1.12 -22.46
C LYS A 343 7.90 0.14 -21.63
N GLN A 344 6.80 0.55 -21.01
CA GLN A 344 6.74 1.63 -20.04
C GLN A 344 5.99 1.14 -18.80
N GLU A 345 6.58 1.31 -17.61
CA GLU A 345 6.08 0.71 -16.39
C GLU A 345 6.34 1.64 -15.20
N ILE A 346 5.32 1.80 -14.37
CA ILE A 346 5.39 2.57 -13.13
C ILE A 346 4.85 1.69 -12.00
N GLU A 347 5.67 1.45 -10.98
CA GLU A 347 5.26 0.84 -9.73
C GLU A 347 5.49 1.84 -8.60
N THR A 348 4.41 2.15 -7.86
CA THR A 348 4.49 3.14 -6.77
C THR A 348 3.41 2.90 -5.72
N GLN A 349 3.65 3.49 -4.53
CA GLN A 349 2.65 3.55 -3.47
C GLN A 349 2.46 5.01 -3.06
N VAL A 350 1.21 5.48 -3.13
CA VAL A 350 0.86 6.88 -2.87
C VAL A 350 -0.37 6.97 -1.97
N GLU A 351 -0.54 8.14 -1.33
CA GLU A 351 -1.71 8.46 -0.54
C GLU A 351 -2.36 9.72 -1.11
N VAL A 352 -3.65 9.64 -1.45
CA VAL A 352 -4.41 10.69 -2.13
C VAL A 352 -5.77 10.84 -1.45
N LYS A 353 -6.33 12.05 -1.39
CA LYS A 353 -7.70 12.23 -0.95
C LYS A 353 -8.67 11.83 -2.04
N SER A 354 -9.84 11.33 -1.61
CA SER A 354 -10.93 11.01 -2.52
C SER A 354 -11.34 12.21 -3.36
N GLY A 355 -11.34 12.05 -4.69
CA GLY A 355 -11.67 13.09 -5.68
C GLY A 355 -10.51 14.00 -6.09
N GLU A 356 -9.34 13.93 -5.45
CA GLU A 356 -8.16 14.68 -5.88
C GLU A 356 -7.36 13.90 -6.93
N THR A 357 -6.79 14.60 -7.90
CA THR A 357 -5.92 14.05 -8.93
C THR A 357 -4.46 14.28 -8.55
N LEU A 358 -3.68 13.22 -8.51
CA LEU A 358 -2.26 13.24 -8.21
C LEU A 358 -1.46 12.84 -9.45
N ALA A 359 -0.43 13.59 -9.80
CA ALA A 359 0.59 13.15 -10.76
C ALA A 359 1.52 12.14 -10.08
N LEU A 360 1.54 10.91 -10.56
CA LEU A 360 2.37 9.84 -10.02
C LEU A 360 3.84 10.00 -10.39
N GLY A 361 4.08 10.53 -11.59
CA GLY A 361 5.40 10.72 -12.15
C GLY A 361 5.37 10.82 -13.66
N GLY A 362 6.55 10.88 -14.25
CA GLY A 362 6.70 10.92 -15.69
C GLY A 362 8.12 10.61 -16.12
N ILE A 363 8.27 10.31 -17.39
CA ILE A 363 9.57 10.04 -18.01
C ILE A 363 9.72 11.04 -19.16
N PHE A 364 10.81 11.79 -19.15
CA PHE A 364 11.22 12.65 -20.25
C PHE A 364 12.48 12.10 -20.87
N SER A 365 12.45 11.87 -22.16
CA SER A 365 13.61 11.41 -22.94
C SER A 365 13.77 12.25 -24.18
N GLN A 366 14.97 12.74 -24.41
CA GLN A 366 15.31 13.48 -25.63
C GLN A 366 16.60 12.91 -26.21
N LYS A 367 16.53 12.53 -27.50
CA LYS A 367 17.65 12.03 -28.26
C LYS A 367 17.89 12.95 -29.44
N ASN A 368 19.07 13.56 -29.48
CA ASN A 368 19.53 14.40 -30.56
C ASN A 368 20.68 13.70 -31.28
N LYS A 369 20.51 13.38 -32.55
CA LYS A 369 21.55 12.81 -33.39
C LYS A 369 21.86 13.81 -34.49
N THR A 370 23.13 14.22 -34.59
CA THR A 370 23.63 15.06 -35.65
C THR A 370 24.73 14.27 -36.39
N GLY A 371 24.50 14.02 -37.65
CA GLY A 371 25.46 13.36 -38.53
C GLY A 371 25.98 14.35 -39.56
N ARG A 372 27.21 14.24 -39.92
CA ARG A 372 27.81 14.98 -41.05
C ARG A 372 28.73 14.06 -41.82
N ASP A 373 28.41 13.85 -43.08
CA ASP A 373 29.23 13.17 -44.05
C ASP A 373 29.77 14.18 -45.03
N SER A 374 31.06 14.23 -45.30
CA SER A 374 31.67 15.23 -46.12
C SER A 374 32.80 14.68 -46.97
N VAL A 375 33.02 15.26 -48.11
CA VAL A 375 34.21 14.97 -48.92
C VAL A 375 35.43 15.55 -48.22
N PRO A 376 36.47 14.72 -47.96
CA PRO A 376 37.69 15.18 -47.30
C PRO A 376 38.27 16.42 -48.00
N VAL A 377 38.74 17.38 -47.19
CA VAL A 377 39.31 18.67 -47.63
C VAL A 377 38.25 19.63 -48.17
N LEU A 378 37.40 19.23 -49.11
CA LEU A 378 36.43 20.10 -49.78
C LEU A 378 35.24 20.48 -48.85
N GLY A 379 34.83 19.55 -48.01
CA GLY A 379 33.73 19.82 -47.06
C GLY A 379 34.09 20.86 -45.98
N ASN A 380 35.35 21.19 -45.79
CA ASN A 380 35.82 22.14 -44.76
C ASN A 380 36.11 23.55 -45.33
N ILE A 381 35.90 23.76 -46.63
CA ILE A 381 36.13 25.08 -47.25
C ILE A 381 35.05 26.06 -46.77
N PRO A 382 35.44 27.24 -46.23
CA PRO A 382 34.48 28.27 -45.88
C PRO A 382 33.65 28.63 -47.10
N TRP A 383 32.28 28.80 -46.89
CA TRP A 383 31.29 29.18 -47.91
C TRP A 383 30.96 28.08 -48.93
N LEU A 384 31.92 27.36 -49.46
CA LEU A 384 31.76 26.32 -50.49
C LEU A 384 31.57 24.92 -49.91
N GLY A 385 32.03 24.69 -48.67
CA GLY A 385 32.00 23.37 -48.04
C GLY A 385 30.59 22.79 -47.84
N GLN A 386 29.56 23.61 -47.83
CA GLN A 386 28.16 23.15 -47.79
C GLN A 386 27.75 22.34 -49.01
N LEU A 387 28.39 22.59 -50.18
CA LEU A 387 28.15 21.86 -51.41
C LEU A 387 28.84 20.50 -51.47
N PHE A 388 29.69 20.16 -50.49
CA PHE A 388 30.48 18.93 -50.42
C PHE A 388 30.21 18.16 -49.14
N ARG A 389 29.02 18.33 -48.52
CA ARG A 389 28.63 17.66 -47.32
C ARG A 389 27.17 17.30 -47.31
N HIS A 390 26.85 16.25 -46.54
CA HIS A 390 25.51 15.86 -46.13
C HIS A 390 25.40 16.12 -44.62
N ASP A 391 24.44 16.95 -44.24
CA ASP A 391 24.12 17.25 -42.84
C ASP A 391 22.78 16.61 -42.51
N GLY A 392 22.74 15.71 -41.53
CA GLY A 392 21.55 15.07 -41.02
C GLY A 392 21.31 15.44 -39.55
N LYS A 393 20.08 15.78 -39.21
CA LYS A 393 19.63 16.06 -37.85
C LYS A 393 18.40 15.23 -37.56
N ASP A 394 18.48 14.38 -36.55
CA ASP A 394 17.39 13.54 -36.05
C ASP A 394 17.18 13.85 -34.57
N ASN A 395 16.02 14.43 -34.25
CA ASN A 395 15.62 14.76 -32.89
C ASN A 395 14.39 13.92 -32.55
N GLU A 396 14.49 13.16 -31.47
CA GLU A 396 13.41 12.37 -30.92
C GLU A 396 13.17 12.82 -29.48
N ARG A 397 11.93 13.22 -29.19
CA ARG A 397 11.48 13.62 -27.88
C ARG A 397 10.32 12.73 -27.47
N ARG A 398 10.40 12.14 -26.29
CA ARG A 398 9.30 11.35 -25.68
C ARG A 398 9.02 11.86 -24.29
N GLU A 399 7.78 12.06 -23.99
CA GLU A 399 7.30 12.50 -22.68
C GLU A 399 6.11 11.64 -22.27
N LEU A 400 6.22 11.04 -21.08
CA LEU A 400 5.17 10.26 -20.44
C LEU A 400 4.81 10.93 -19.13
N VAL A 401 3.53 11.13 -18.87
CA VAL A 401 3.02 11.60 -17.57
C VAL A 401 1.82 10.73 -17.17
N VAL A 402 1.81 10.32 -15.92
CA VAL A 402 0.73 9.48 -15.36
C VAL A 402 0.07 10.17 -14.19
N PHE A 403 -1.26 10.27 -14.25
CA PHE A 403 -2.12 10.82 -13.21
C PHE A 403 -3.03 9.73 -12.66
N ILE A 404 -3.43 9.86 -11.39
CA ILE A 404 -4.40 9.00 -10.74
C ILE A 404 -5.42 9.81 -9.95
N THR A 405 -6.69 9.41 -10.02
CA THR A 405 -7.81 10.02 -9.29
C THR A 405 -8.61 8.92 -8.61
N PRO A 406 -8.45 8.71 -7.31
CA PRO A 406 -9.32 7.81 -6.54
C PRO A 406 -10.61 8.50 -6.13
N ARG A 407 -11.71 7.76 -6.11
CA ARG A 407 -13.01 8.22 -5.63
C ARG A 407 -13.65 7.15 -4.75
N LEU A 408 -13.96 7.49 -3.51
CA LEU A 408 -14.73 6.60 -2.63
C LEU A 408 -16.17 6.48 -3.13
N VAL A 409 -16.64 5.24 -3.23
CA VAL A 409 -18.03 4.92 -3.57
C VAL A 409 -18.70 4.39 -2.32
N SER A 410 -19.67 5.14 -1.77
CA SER A 410 -20.49 4.66 -0.66
C SER A 410 -21.52 3.68 -1.21
N ILE A 411 -21.51 2.46 -0.69
CA ILE A 411 -22.61 1.51 -0.89
C ILE A 411 -23.77 2.00 -0.02
N GLN A 412 -24.86 2.43 -0.66
CA GLN A 412 -26.10 2.79 0.01
C GLN A 412 -26.85 1.54 0.44
#